data_258d7c6fe740fc1075ba5e0cfd2b9b0b
#
_entry.id   258d7c6fe740fc1075ba5e0cfd2b9b0b
#
_cell.length_a   1.000
_cell.length_b   1.000
_cell.length_c   1.000
_cell.angle_alpha   90.00
_cell.angle_beta   90.00
_cell.angle_gamma   90.00
#
_symmetry.space_group_name_H-M   'P 1'
#
loop_
_entity.id
_entity.type
_entity.pdbx_description
1 polymer ?
#
loop_
_entity_poly.entity_id
_entity_poly.type
_entity_poly.pdbx_seq_one_letter_code
_entity_poly.pdbx_strand_id
1 'polypeptide(L)'
;MDYIIGIDVGTTSTKALIYDTDGNIYGKANKGYPLYQDTPDMAEEDPDEIFNATVSAMQEVVAKANISDGKVIAISWSAQQHSLIALDKDLKPLTRSLTWADNRSQKYAAEYKENGRGMEMYKRTGLPIHPMGPFYKLLYFRNCLLYTSPSPRD
;
A
#
# COMPACT_ATOMS: atom_id res chain seq x y z
N MET A 1 8.81 31.88 -1.48
CA MET A 1 7.73 31.28 -0.64
C MET A 1 8.02 29.78 -0.49
N ASP A 2 7.82 29.23 0.69
CA ASP A 2 8.08 27.80 0.97
C ASP A 2 6.77 27.00 0.89
N TYR A 3 6.83 25.84 0.21
CA TYR A 3 5.67 24.97 0.00
C TYR A 3 5.89 23.61 0.61
N ILE A 4 4.78 22.98 0.98
CA ILE A 4 4.72 21.61 1.49
C ILE A 4 3.74 20.83 0.60
N ILE A 5 4.09 19.57 0.27
CA ILE A 5 3.18 18.66 -0.44
C ILE A 5 2.71 17.59 0.55
N GLY A 6 1.40 17.48 0.71
CA GLY A 6 0.74 16.37 1.40
C GLY A 6 0.23 15.35 0.40
N ILE A 7 0.52 14.08 0.61
CA ILE A 7 0.12 12.98 -0.27
C ILE A 7 -0.63 11.93 0.54
N ASP A 8 -1.76 11.47 0.00
CA ASP A 8 -2.55 10.36 0.53
C ASP A 8 -2.67 9.27 -0.55
N VAL A 9 -1.98 8.16 -0.34
CA VAL A 9 -2.01 6.98 -1.22
C VAL A 9 -3.08 6.02 -0.71
N GLY A 10 -4.30 6.19 -1.21
CA GLY A 10 -5.44 5.36 -0.82
C GLY A 10 -5.59 4.10 -1.68
N THR A 11 -6.65 3.33 -1.45
CA THR A 11 -6.92 2.05 -2.14
C THR A 11 -7.31 2.23 -3.61
N THR A 12 -7.91 3.36 -4.01
CA THR A 12 -8.43 3.56 -5.36
C THR A 12 -7.88 4.81 -6.05
N SER A 13 -7.15 5.62 -5.31
CA SER A 13 -6.56 6.84 -5.85
C SER A 13 -5.49 7.40 -4.93
N THR A 14 -4.53 8.11 -5.52
CA THR A 14 -3.62 9.00 -4.81
C THR A 14 -4.11 10.43 -4.92
N LYS A 15 -4.18 11.12 -3.78
CA LYS A 15 -4.47 12.55 -3.68
C LYS A 15 -3.20 13.29 -3.29
N ALA A 16 -3.00 14.44 -3.89
CA ALA A 16 -1.91 15.35 -3.53
C ALA A 16 -2.46 16.76 -3.36
N LEU A 17 -1.91 17.47 -2.36
CA LEU A 17 -2.14 18.90 -2.14
C LEU A 17 -0.81 19.61 -2.01
N ILE A 18 -0.73 20.83 -2.52
CA ILE A 18 0.39 21.72 -2.25
C ILE A 18 -0.11 22.97 -1.52
N TYR A 19 0.57 23.34 -0.45
CA TYR A 19 0.19 24.46 0.42
C TYR A 19 1.43 25.18 0.94
N ASP A 20 1.27 26.43 1.34
CA ASP A 20 2.33 27.19 1.99
C ASP A 20 2.43 26.86 3.51
N THR A 21 3.38 27.49 4.18
CA THR A 21 3.59 27.32 5.64
C THR A 21 2.46 27.89 6.50
N ASP A 22 1.59 28.73 5.92
CA ASP A 22 0.41 29.28 6.58
C ASP A 22 -0.84 28.43 6.37
N GLY A 23 -0.74 27.34 5.56
CA GLY A 23 -1.82 26.42 5.27
C GLY A 23 -2.72 26.80 4.09
N ASN A 24 -2.36 27.81 3.30
CA ASN A 24 -3.11 28.17 2.10
C ASN A 24 -2.82 27.17 0.99
N ILE A 25 -3.88 26.65 0.36
CA ILE A 25 -3.78 25.61 -0.67
C ILE A 25 -3.61 26.25 -2.04
N TYR A 26 -2.57 25.87 -2.77
CA TYR A 26 -2.23 26.35 -4.11
C TYR A 26 -2.56 25.33 -5.22
N GLY A 27 -2.72 24.06 -4.89
CA GLY A 27 -3.10 23.05 -5.87
C GLY A 27 -3.59 21.77 -5.23
N LYS A 28 -4.48 21.07 -5.96
CA LYS A 28 -5.02 19.76 -5.61
C LYS A 28 -5.03 18.88 -6.85
N ALA A 29 -4.67 17.60 -6.66
CA ALA A 29 -4.75 16.57 -7.69
C ALA A 29 -5.31 15.28 -7.09
N ASN A 30 -5.97 14.49 -7.94
CA ASN A 30 -6.43 13.14 -7.61
C ASN A 30 -6.22 12.25 -8.83
N LYS A 31 -5.51 11.13 -8.66
CA LYS A 31 -5.22 10.15 -9.71
C LYS A 31 -5.71 8.79 -9.28
N GLY A 32 -6.70 8.28 -10.01
CA GLY A 32 -7.26 6.95 -9.80
C GLY A 32 -6.40 5.86 -10.38
N TYR A 33 -6.53 4.65 -9.82
CA TYR A 33 -6.02 3.38 -10.34
C TYR A 33 -6.99 2.25 -10.02
N PRO A 34 -6.97 1.14 -10.78
CA PRO A 34 -7.88 0.04 -10.57
C PRO A 34 -7.59 -0.75 -9.29
N LEU A 35 -8.65 -1.25 -8.66
CA LEU A 35 -8.59 -2.33 -7.70
C LEU A 35 -9.00 -3.61 -8.42
N TYR A 36 -8.10 -4.60 -8.48
CA TYR A 36 -8.31 -5.88 -9.15
C TYR A 36 -8.99 -6.87 -8.21
N GLN A 37 -10.17 -7.36 -8.60
CA GLN A 37 -11.03 -8.26 -7.82
C GLN A 37 -11.55 -9.39 -8.71
N ASP A 38 -10.65 -10.22 -9.25
CA ASP A 38 -11.02 -11.30 -10.18
C ASP A 38 -11.77 -12.44 -9.46
N THR A 39 -11.63 -12.56 -8.15
CA THR A 39 -12.42 -13.45 -7.28
C THR A 39 -12.98 -12.68 -6.08
N PRO A 40 -14.04 -13.18 -5.41
CA PRO A 40 -14.68 -12.47 -4.31
C PRO A 40 -13.79 -12.20 -3.08
N ASP A 41 -12.72 -12.97 -2.93
CA ASP A 41 -11.76 -12.89 -1.82
C ASP A 41 -10.47 -12.15 -2.21
N MET A 42 -10.32 -11.78 -3.48
CA MET A 42 -9.16 -11.08 -4.02
C MET A 42 -9.37 -9.55 -4.00
N ALA A 43 -8.38 -8.83 -3.55
CA ALA A 43 -8.33 -7.36 -3.67
C ALA A 43 -6.87 -6.90 -3.80
N GLU A 44 -6.44 -6.69 -5.04
CA GLU A 44 -5.05 -6.36 -5.39
C GLU A 44 -4.93 -5.04 -6.14
N GLU A 45 -3.76 -4.45 -6.07
CA GLU A 45 -3.37 -3.24 -6.82
C GLU A 45 -2.04 -3.47 -7.51
N ASP A 46 -1.88 -2.85 -8.68
CA ASP A 46 -0.59 -2.83 -9.37
C ASP A 46 0.31 -1.75 -8.75
N PRO A 47 1.49 -2.09 -8.22
CA PRO A 47 2.38 -1.14 -7.58
C PRO A 47 2.94 -0.08 -8.55
N ASP A 48 3.12 -0.41 -9.82
CA ASP A 48 3.60 0.54 -10.83
C ASP A 48 2.51 1.56 -11.18
N GLU A 49 1.24 1.14 -11.24
CA GLU A 49 0.11 2.05 -11.42
C GLU A 49 -0.03 3.03 -10.24
N ILE A 50 0.10 2.55 -8.99
CA ILE A 50 0.11 3.40 -7.80
C ILE A 50 1.26 4.40 -7.86
N PHE A 51 2.46 3.94 -8.18
CA PHE A 51 3.65 4.80 -8.27
C PHE A 51 3.48 5.88 -9.34
N ASN A 52 3.05 5.50 -10.54
CA ASN A 52 2.84 6.44 -11.65
C ASN A 52 1.73 7.45 -11.34
N ALA A 53 0.63 7.03 -10.71
CA ALA A 53 -0.44 7.91 -10.28
C ALA A 53 0.06 8.91 -9.22
N THR A 54 0.89 8.44 -8.28
CA THR A 54 1.48 9.27 -7.24
C THR A 54 2.40 10.34 -7.82
N VAL A 55 3.31 9.95 -8.71
CA VAL A 55 4.22 10.90 -9.39
C VAL A 55 3.41 11.91 -10.22
N SER A 56 2.40 11.44 -10.96
CA SER A 56 1.53 12.31 -11.76
C SER A 56 0.74 13.31 -10.90
N ALA A 57 0.24 12.88 -9.72
CA ALA A 57 -0.44 13.78 -8.80
C ALA A 57 0.50 14.86 -8.25
N MET A 58 1.74 14.49 -7.89
CA MET A 58 2.76 15.43 -7.43
C MET A 58 3.12 16.45 -8.52
N GLN A 59 3.36 16.00 -9.73
CA GLN A 59 3.66 16.89 -10.87
C GLN A 59 2.51 17.87 -11.13
N GLU A 60 1.27 17.38 -11.07
CA GLU A 60 0.11 18.22 -11.31
C GLU A 60 -0.06 19.31 -10.25
N VAL A 61 0.13 19.03 -8.95
CA VAL A 61 0.00 20.06 -7.92
C VAL A 61 1.10 21.11 -8.00
N VAL A 62 2.33 20.71 -8.35
CA VAL A 62 3.43 21.64 -8.57
C VAL A 62 3.15 22.55 -9.75
N ALA A 63 2.65 22.01 -10.87
CA ALA A 63 2.28 22.80 -12.03
C ALA A 63 1.13 23.78 -11.73
N LYS A 64 0.10 23.33 -10.99
CA LYS A 64 -1.03 24.20 -10.60
C LYS A 64 -0.62 25.33 -9.66
N ALA A 65 0.33 25.09 -8.77
CA ALA A 65 0.82 26.10 -7.85
C ALA A 65 1.63 27.20 -8.54
N ASN A 66 2.05 26.96 -9.81
CA ASN A 66 2.82 27.90 -10.61
C ASN A 66 4.01 28.50 -9.83
N ILE A 67 4.81 27.62 -9.24
CA ILE A 67 5.94 27.98 -8.36
C ILE A 67 7.04 28.60 -9.20
N SER A 68 7.06 29.95 -9.34
CA SER A 68 8.12 30.66 -10.05
C SER A 68 9.36 30.89 -9.18
N ASP A 69 9.14 31.33 -7.92
CA ASP A 69 10.20 31.73 -6.98
C ASP A 69 10.18 30.99 -5.65
N GLY A 70 9.39 29.92 -5.59
CA GLY A 70 9.22 29.11 -4.39
C GLY A 70 9.96 27.79 -4.46
N LYS A 71 10.11 27.15 -3.31
CA LYS A 71 10.66 25.80 -3.19
C LYS A 71 9.77 24.90 -2.37
N VAL A 72 9.70 23.63 -2.73
CA VAL A 72 9.09 22.60 -1.90
C VAL A 72 10.11 22.22 -0.82
N ILE A 73 9.79 22.49 0.43
CA ILE A 73 10.68 22.22 1.58
C ILE A 73 10.41 20.90 2.24
N ALA A 74 9.20 20.33 2.07
CA ALA A 74 8.82 19.06 2.66
C ALA A 74 7.76 18.34 1.83
N ILE A 75 7.77 16.98 1.93
CA ILE A 75 6.71 16.12 1.44
C ILE A 75 6.27 15.23 2.60
N SER A 76 4.97 15.19 2.88
CA SER A 76 4.38 14.33 3.91
C SER A 76 3.49 13.28 3.27
N TRP A 77 3.55 12.05 3.79
CA TRP A 77 2.86 10.90 3.24
C TRP A 77 1.86 10.32 4.23
N SER A 78 0.67 10.01 3.73
CA SER A 78 -0.28 9.07 4.30
C SER A 78 -0.49 7.96 3.29
N ALA A 79 -0.69 6.73 3.74
CA ALA A 79 -0.94 5.60 2.86
C ALA A 79 -1.89 4.59 3.51
N GLN A 80 -2.58 3.80 2.67
CA GLN A 80 -3.35 2.66 3.14
C GLN A 80 -2.44 1.68 3.91
N GLN A 81 -2.98 1.10 4.98
CA GLN A 81 -2.26 0.16 5.83
C GLN A 81 -2.50 -1.29 5.40
N HIS A 82 -1.68 -2.20 5.94
CA HIS A 82 -1.84 -3.65 5.84
C HIS A 82 -1.70 -4.23 4.43
N SER A 83 -1.19 -3.47 3.47
CA SER A 83 -0.84 -4.00 2.16
C SER A 83 0.45 -4.82 2.21
N LEU A 84 0.57 -5.81 1.33
CA LEU A 84 1.76 -6.65 1.21
C LEU A 84 2.09 -6.91 -0.26
N ILE A 85 3.35 -6.74 -0.61
CA ILE A 85 3.90 -7.04 -1.93
C ILE A 85 5.15 -7.91 -1.78
N ALA A 86 5.35 -8.86 -2.67
CA ALA A 86 6.61 -9.59 -2.78
C ALA A 86 7.50 -8.93 -3.83
N LEU A 87 8.78 -8.77 -3.50
CA LEU A 87 9.80 -8.22 -4.38
C LEU A 87 10.91 -9.25 -4.62
N ASP A 88 11.55 -9.17 -5.77
CA ASP A 88 12.79 -9.91 -6.02
C ASP A 88 14.00 -9.21 -5.37
N LYS A 89 15.20 -9.80 -5.57
CA LYS A 89 16.46 -9.24 -5.06
C LYS A 89 16.83 -7.87 -5.64
N ASP A 90 16.28 -7.53 -6.81
CA ASP A 90 16.49 -6.25 -7.50
C ASP A 90 15.36 -5.25 -7.22
N LEU A 91 14.53 -5.52 -6.18
CA LEU A 91 13.38 -4.75 -5.74
C LEU A 91 12.26 -4.63 -6.78
N LYS A 92 12.19 -5.55 -7.73
CA LYS A 92 11.10 -5.60 -8.70
C LYS A 92 9.90 -6.36 -8.14
N PRO A 93 8.68 -5.90 -8.36
CA PRO A 93 7.48 -6.59 -7.93
C PRO A 93 7.38 -8.00 -8.54
N LEU A 94 7.24 -9.01 -7.70
CA LEU A 94 6.92 -10.38 -8.08
C LEU A 94 5.42 -10.64 -8.06
N THR A 95 4.68 -9.82 -7.34
CA THR A 95 3.23 -9.92 -7.21
C THR A 95 2.62 -8.52 -7.28
N ARG A 96 1.31 -8.46 -7.55
CA ARG A 96 0.53 -7.28 -7.19
C ARG A 96 0.53 -7.10 -5.67
N SER A 97 0.20 -5.90 -5.22
CA SER A 97 0.04 -5.57 -3.80
C SER A 97 -1.29 -6.11 -3.28
N LEU A 98 -1.26 -7.05 -2.34
CA LEU A 98 -2.46 -7.49 -1.63
C LEU A 98 -2.90 -6.38 -0.67
N THR A 99 -4.06 -5.80 -0.90
CA THR A 99 -4.59 -4.70 -0.06
C THR A 99 -5.14 -5.22 1.28
N TRP A 100 -5.51 -4.31 2.15
CA TRP A 100 -6.19 -4.63 3.42
C TRP A 100 -7.50 -5.40 3.23
N ALA A 101 -8.18 -5.24 2.09
CA ALA A 101 -9.44 -5.90 1.74
C ALA A 101 -9.25 -7.32 1.18
N ASP A 102 -8.01 -7.74 0.87
CA ASP A 102 -7.73 -9.10 0.40
C ASP A 102 -7.93 -10.14 1.50
N ASN A 103 -8.83 -11.09 1.26
CA ASN A 103 -9.26 -12.11 2.23
C ASN A 103 -8.70 -13.51 1.96
N ARG A 104 -7.84 -13.71 0.96
CA ARG A 104 -7.27 -15.03 0.61
C ARG A 104 -6.46 -15.65 1.75
N SER A 105 -6.01 -14.85 2.70
CA SER A 105 -5.33 -15.30 3.92
C SER A 105 -6.27 -15.70 5.07
N GLN A 106 -7.59 -15.65 4.88
CA GLN A 106 -8.59 -15.88 5.94
C GLN A 106 -8.42 -17.23 6.66
N LYS A 107 -8.10 -18.31 5.92
CA LYS A 107 -7.89 -19.64 6.52
C LYS A 107 -6.77 -19.65 7.56
N TYR A 108 -5.70 -18.90 7.34
CA TYR A 108 -4.57 -18.81 8.27
C TYR A 108 -4.92 -18.00 9.52
N ALA A 109 -5.69 -16.92 9.35
CA ALA A 109 -6.19 -16.15 10.49
C ALA A 109 -7.14 -17.00 11.36
N ALA A 110 -8.03 -17.78 10.74
CA ALA A 110 -8.92 -18.71 11.44
C ALA A 110 -8.14 -19.79 12.20
N GLU A 111 -7.17 -20.44 11.56
CA GLU A 111 -6.30 -21.44 12.20
C GLU A 111 -5.58 -20.89 13.43
N TYR A 112 -5.00 -19.70 13.34
CA TYR A 112 -4.30 -19.05 14.47
C TYR A 112 -5.26 -18.65 15.59
N LYS A 113 -6.51 -18.35 15.25
CA LYS A 113 -7.56 -18.04 16.24
C LYS A 113 -7.97 -19.30 17.01
N GLU A 114 -8.17 -20.42 16.31
CA GLU A 114 -8.62 -21.68 16.87
C GLU A 114 -7.55 -22.38 17.72
N ASN A 115 -6.29 -22.36 17.30
CA ASN A 115 -5.17 -23.01 18.01
C ASN A 115 -4.55 -22.17 19.14
N GLY A 116 -5.11 -21.00 19.45
CA GLY A 116 -4.67 -20.11 20.53
C GLY A 116 -3.42 -19.25 20.23
N ARG A 117 -2.66 -19.54 19.16
CA ARG A 117 -1.45 -18.77 18.78
C ARG A 117 -1.79 -17.32 18.42
N GLY A 118 -2.99 -17.08 17.91
CA GLY A 118 -3.43 -15.73 17.59
C GLY A 118 -3.50 -14.83 18.82
N MET A 119 -3.90 -15.35 19.98
CA MET A 119 -3.94 -14.57 21.20
C MET A 119 -2.51 -14.22 21.70
N GLU A 120 -1.55 -15.13 21.54
CA GLU A 120 -0.15 -14.86 21.83
C GLU A 120 0.39 -13.75 20.90
N MET A 121 0.12 -13.84 19.60
CA MET A 121 0.49 -12.81 18.62
C MET A 121 -0.15 -11.45 18.96
N TYR A 122 -1.43 -11.44 19.30
CA TYR A 122 -2.12 -10.21 19.71
C TYR A 122 -1.46 -9.55 20.93
N LYS A 123 -1.13 -10.32 21.96
CA LYS A 123 -0.47 -9.79 23.16
C LYS A 123 0.90 -9.19 22.86
N ARG A 124 1.61 -9.70 21.85
CA ARG A 124 2.95 -9.20 21.46
C ARG A 124 2.90 -8.00 20.53
N THR A 125 1.90 -7.92 19.66
CA THR A 125 1.86 -6.96 18.55
C THR A 125 0.78 -5.90 18.68
N GLY A 126 -0.27 -6.17 19.48
CA GLY A 126 -1.49 -5.35 19.53
C GLY A 126 -2.37 -5.46 18.29
N LEU A 127 -1.99 -6.25 17.29
CA LEU A 127 -2.74 -6.39 16.04
C LEU A 127 -3.84 -7.45 16.14
N PRO A 128 -5.07 -7.19 15.64
CA PRO A 128 -6.14 -8.17 15.66
C PRO A 128 -5.82 -9.38 14.80
N ILE A 129 -6.39 -10.54 15.16
CA ILE A 129 -6.32 -11.76 14.38
C ILE A 129 -7.32 -11.63 13.23
N HIS A 130 -6.87 -11.11 12.11
CA HIS A 130 -7.70 -10.80 10.95
C HIS A 130 -6.91 -10.99 9.64
N PRO A 131 -7.54 -11.46 8.54
CA PRO A 131 -6.86 -11.66 7.26
C PRO A 131 -6.20 -10.39 6.68
N MET A 132 -6.67 -9.20 7.04
CA MET A 132 -6.00 -7.96 6.63
C MET A 132 -4.56 -7.86 7.15
N GLY A 133 -4.21 -8.55 8.24
CA GLY A 133 -2.87 -8.48 8.85
C GLY A 133 -1.78 -9.02 7.91
N PRO A 134 -0.67 -8.28 7.71
CA PRO A 134 0.41 -8.71 6.81
C PRO A 134 1.01 -10.07 7.16
N PHE A 135 1.02 -10.46 8.44
CA PHE A 135 1.50 -11.76 8.88
C PHE A 135 0.72 -12.93 8.23
N TYR A 136 -0.62 -12.83 8.16
CA TYR A 136 -1.44 -13.88 7.55
C TYR A 136 -1.30 -13.92 6.04
N LYS A 137 -1.07 -12.76 5.42
CA LYS A 137 -0.73 -12.66 3.99
C LYS A 137 0.64 -13.27 3.68
N LEU A 138 1.62 -13.14 4.57
CA LEU A 138 2.91 -13.84 4.45
C LEU A 138 2.74 -15.37 4.51
N LEU A 139 1.85 -15.89 5.37
CA LEU A 139 1.52 -17.31 5.41
C LEU A 139 0.84 -17.76 4.11
N TYR A 140 -0.03 -16.93 3.55
CA TYR A 140 -0.63 -17.16 2.24
C TYR A 140 0.46 -17.23 1.15
N PHE A 141 1.34 -16.26 1.06
CA PHE A 141 2.45 -16.28 0.09
C PHE A 141 3.33 -17.51 0.26
N ARG A 142 3.73 -17.83 1.48
CA ARG A 142 4.55 -19.01 1.76
C ARG A 142 3.91 -20.30 1.25
N ASN A 143 2.62 -20.45 1.42
CA ASN A 143 1.94 -21.72 1.07
C ASN A 143 1.45 -21.74 -0.39
N CYS A 144 1.24 -20.62 -1.04
CA CYS A 144 0.75 -20.54 -2.42
C CYS A 144 1.87 -20.30 -3.44
N LEU A 145 2.89 -19.52 -3.10
CA LEU A 145 3.97 -19.19 -4.03
C LEU A 145 5.19 -20.12 -3.89
N LEU A 146 5.51 -20.60 -2.70
CA LEU A 146 6.65 -21.50 -2.50
C LEU A 146 6.38 -22.94 -2.96
N TYR A 147 5.12 -23.36 -3.08
CA TYR A 147 4.79 -24.67 -3.67
C TYR A 147 4.88 -24.71 -5.20
N THR A 148 5.00 -23.56 -5.85
CA THR A 148 5.19 -23.46 -7.30
C THR A 148 6.65 -23.20 -7.70
N SER A 149 7.55 -22.98 -6.74
CA SER A 149 8.98 -22.87 -6.99
C SER A 149 9.64 -24.25 -6.84
N PRO A 150 10.44 -24.72 -7.82
CA PRO A 150 11.21 -25.94 -7.62
C PRO A 150 12.09 -25.78 -6.38
N SER A 151 12.08 -26.83 -5.52
CA SER A 151 12.90 -26.84 -4.31
C SER A 151 14.36 -26.60 -4.66
N PRO A 152 15.11 -25.74 -3.95
CA PRO A 152 16.55 -25.58 -4.17
C PRO A 152 17.36 -26.82 -3.77
N ARG A 153 16.73 -27.98 -3.58
CA ARG A 153 17.37 -29.23 -3.13
C ARG A 153 17.26 -30.39 -4.12
N ASP A 154 16.83 -30.14 -5.35
CA ASP A 154 16.89 -31.15 -6.42
C ASP A 154 17.95 -30.76 -7.46
#